data_52a558accd69c72821c44ef3c94f9c38
#
_entry.id   52a558accd69c72821c44ef3c94f9c38
#
_cell.length_a   1.000
_cell.length_b   1.000
_cell.length_c   1.000
_cell.angle_alpha   90.00
_cell.angle_beta   90.00
_cell.angle_gamma   90.00
#
_symmetry.space_group_name_H-M   'P 1'
#
loop_
_entity.id
_entity.type
_entity.pdbx_description
1 polymer ?
#
loop_
_entity_poly.entity_id
_entity_poly.type
_entity_poly.pdbx_seq_one_letter_code
_entity_poly.pdbx_strand_id
1 'polypeptide(L)'
;MISVEEELIDKITEAIHYLRTGKVPLPIPIPEELPDNEIRQVLTFLNRFLVEFAIFAEALGQIAQGELDTRPLMDRMVVTQSFKALRSNLKHLTWKTQQIAAGDLDQKVDFMGDFSTAFNTMTRQLKESREQLVELNKQLERRNKFIRETFGRYTSEEIVEVLLDMPEGLKLGGEKREITILMTDLRGFTSMVERLEPTEVVSLLNHYLSAMVEIIHKNGGTIDEIIGDAILVIFGAPVAAPDAARRAALCALEMQKAMLEVNEYNFQKGWSEIEMGIALHTGEAVVGNIGSTKRSKYGVVGRTINLTARIESFTVGGQVLVSPTLINAVGHGLILGDEIQVHGKGMQEALRCWELLGHEDHPELLLKEEEPIFTTLDHPLTCFYLVLTGKHLEGPRQSATLVSISPRRAVIEVDGDLEARANLLLCLEGESGEHKSPELYAKVIKHLTESGKRYLIHFTWIPPDMKVRLQRLTDGGKDSLG
;
A
#
# COMPACT_ATOMS: atom_id res chain seq x y z
N MET A 1 87.54 57.30 -17.95
CA MET A 1 87.51 55.89 -17.51
C MET A 1 87.12 55.78 -16.03
N ILE A 2 87.78 56.43 -15.10
CA ILE A 2 87.45 56.29 -13.63
C ILE A 2 85.99 56.68 -13.27
N SER A 3 85.42 57.74 -13.81
CA SER A 3 84.04 58.17 -13.51
C SER A 3 82.95 57.21 -14.01
N VAL A 4 83.20 56.49 -15.12
CA VAL A 4 82.26 55.48 -15.63
C VAL A 4 82.24 54.23 -14.74
N GLU A 5 83.37 53.84 -14.18
CA GLU A 5 83.52 52.71 -13.28
C GLU A 5 82.91 53.01 -11.92
N GLU A 6 82.97 54.22 -11.37
CA GLU A 6 82.33 54.66 -10.15
C GLU A 6 80.80 54.62 -10.31
N GLU A 7 80.23 55.14 -11.38
CA GLU A 7 78.74 55.09 -11.66
C GLU A 7 78.25 53.67 -11.78
N LEU A 8 78.98 52.73 -12.34
CA LEU A 8 78.62 51.34 -12.45
C LEU A 8 78.66 50.62 -11.10
N ILE A 9 79.59 50.94 -10.21
CA ILE A 9 79.69 50.43 -8.86
C ILE A 9 78.52 50.92 -8.04
N ASP A 10 78.07 52.19 -8.19
CA ASP A 10 76.85 52.71 -7.52
C ASP A 10 75.60 51.96 -7.98
N LYS A 11 75.43 51.71 -9.29
CA LYS A 11 74.32 50.92 -9.84
C LYS A 11 74.32 49.48 -9.33
N ILE A 12 75.49 48.85 -9.22
CA ILE A 12 75.62 47.53 -8.62
C ILE A 12 75.15 47.57 -7.14
N THR A 13 75.60 48.56 -6.40
CA THR A 13 75.26 48.74 -4.99
C THR A 13 73.79 48.99 -4.82
N GLU A 14 73.16 49.81 -5.66
CA GLU A 14 71.76 50.08 -5.69
C GLU A 14 70.93 48.80 -6.01
N ALA A 15 71.32 48.02 -6.97
CA ALA A 15 70.68 46.77 -7.34
C ALA A 15 70.72 45.73 -6.18
N ILE A 16 71.85 45.62 -5.49
CA ILE A 16 72.02 44.78 -4.32
C ILE A 16 71.11 45.28 -3.15
N HIS A 17 71.07 46.62 -3.01
CA HIS A 17 70.14 47.22 -1.98
C HIS A 17 68.69 46.91 -2.28
N TYR A 18 68.23 47.03 -3.53
CA TYR A 18 66.85 46.64 -3.93
C TYR A 18 66.59 45.18 -3.65
N LEU A 19 67.45 44.26 -3.98
CA LEU A 19 67.32 42.86 -3.65
C LEU A 19 67.18 42.64 -2.15
N ARG A 20 67.96 43.29 -1.30
CA ARG A 20 67.89 43.22 0.16
C ARG A 20 66.57 43.75 0.73
N THR A 21 65.99 44.72 0.05
CA THR A 21 64.66 45.32 0.46
C THR A 21 63.47 44.62 -0.17
N GLY A 22 63.68 43.49 -0.85
CA GLY A 22 62.57 42.67 -1.43
C GLY A 22 62.11 43.19 -2.81
N LYS A 23 62.80 44.09 -3.43
CA LYS A 23 62.51 44.56 -4.81
C LYS A 23 63.41 43.85 -5.81
N VAL A 24 62.83 43.52 -6.95
CA VAL A 24 63.59 42.91 -8.07
C VAL A 24 64.02 44.00 -9.00
N PRO A 25 65.34 44.38 -9.03
CA PRO A 25 65.83 45.41 -9.89
C PRO A 25 65.92 44.93 -11.36
N LEU A 26 65.84 45.87 -12.29
CA LEU A 26 66.13 45.62 -13.69
C LEU A 26 67.60 45.34 -13.93
N PRO A 27 67.96 44.57 -14.97
CA PRO A 27 69.39 44.40 -15.39
C PRO A 27 70.02 45.71 -15.63
N ILE A 28 71.32 45.87 -15.17
CA ILE A 28 72.09 47.06 -15.31
C ILE A 28 72.67 47.13 -16.74
N PRO A 29 72.40 48.18 -17.51
CA PRO A 29 72.97 48.30 -18.85
C PRO A 29 74.49 48.26 -18.82
N ILE A 30 75.09 47.41 -19.64
CA ILE A 30 76.58 47.32 -19.80
C ILE A 30 76.96 48.20 -20.97
N PRO A 31 77.75 49.28 -20.79
CA PRO A 31 78.17 50.12 -21.87
C PRO A 31 79.05 49.33 -22.87
N GLU A 32 78.87 49.59 -24.16
CA GLU A 32 79.68 48.92 -25.21
C GLU A 32 81.15 49.20 -25.09
N GLU A 33 81.50 50.38 -24.64
CA GLU A 33 82.90 50.86 -24.49
C GLU A 33 83.62 50.32 -23.25
N LEU A 34 82.87 49.60 -22.35
CA LEU A 34 83.49 49.05 -21.16
C LEU A 34 84.43 47.91 -21.53
N PRO A 35 85.68 47.98 -21.11
CA PRO A 35 86.71 46.98 -21.44
C PRO A 35 86.30 45.61 -20.85
N ASP A 36 86.86 44.53 -21.42
CA ASP A 36 86.64 43.18 -20.88
C ASP A 36 87.54 43.00 -19.63
N ASN A 37 86.99 43.48 -18.50
CA ASN A 37 87.64 43.47 -17.19
C ASN A 37 86.75 42.85 -16.14
N GLU A 38 87.16 42.84 -14.87
CA GLU A 38 86.43 42.26 -13.74
C GLU A 38 85.07 42.93 -13.55
N ILE A 39 84.90 44.22 -13.83
CA ILE A 39 83.64 44.96 -13.69
C ILE A 39 82.60 44.44 -14.72
N ARG A 40 83.05 44.26 -15.98
CA ARG A 40 82.18 43.68 -17.04
C ARG A 40 81.77 42.28 -16.68
N GLN A 41 82.66 41.48 -16.12
CA GLN A 41 82.33 40.12 -15.67
C GLN A 41 81.34 40.14 -14.52
N VAL A 42 81.53 40.98 -13.48
CA VAL A 42 80.66 41.15 -12.39
C VAL A 42 79.25 41.58 -12.87
N LEU A 43 79.17 42.59 -13.74
CA LEU A 43 77.88 43.02 -14.30
C LEU A 43 77.17 41.93 -15.10
N THR A 44 77.95 41.18 -15.90
CA THR A 44 77.40 40.08 -16.70
C THR A 44 76.82 38.98 -15.79
N PHE A 45 77.53 38.61 -14.75
CA PHE A 45 77.00 37.59 -13.77
C PHE A 45 75.89 38.15 -12.95
N LEU A 46 75.92 39.40 -12.49
CA LEU A 46 74.88 40.04 -11.74
C LEU A 46 73.58 40.15 -12.57
N ASN A 47 73.67 40.66 -13.79
CA ASN A 47 72.55 40.77 -14.71
C ASN A 47 71.91 39.42 -14.97
N ARG A 48 72.71 38.41 -15.19
CA ARG A 48 72.19 37.05 -15.31
C ARG A 48 71.45 36.58 -14.04
N PHE A 49 72.02 36.82 -12.87
CA PHE A 49 71.42 36.53 -11.60
C PHE A 49 70.08 37.29 -11.42
N LEU A 50 70.04 38.60 -11.74
CA LEU A 50 68.85 39.45 -11.64
C LEU A 50 67.67 38.90 -12.52
N VAL A 51 67.99 38.52 -13.77
CA VAL A 51 66.97 37.93 -14.68
C VAL A 51 66.49 36.62 -14.15
N GLU A 52 67.33 35.70 -13.69
CA GLU A 52 66.99 34.43 -13.15
C GLU A 52 66.19 34.61 -11.85
N PHE A 53 66.55 35.57 -10.98
CA PHE A 53 65.83 35.89 -9.75
C PHE A 53 64.47 36.51 -10.00
N ALA A 54 64.28 37.35 -11.01
CA ALA A 54 63.04 37.92 -11.43
C ALA A 54 62.04 36.82 -11.82
N ILE A 55 62.46 35.88 -12.66
CA ILE A 55 61.62 34.73 -13.09
C ILE A 55 61.26 33.84 -11.89
N PHE A 56 62.21 33.66 -10.96
CA PHE A 56 61.94 32.88 -9.74
C PHE A 56 60.94 33.59 -8.83
N ALA A 57 61.08 34.90 -8.60
CA ALA A 57 60.15 35.67 -7.77
C ALA A 57 58.74 35.72 -8.34
N GLU A 58 58.60 35.86 -9.68
CA GLU A 58 57.28 35.77 -10.37
C GLU A 58 56.66 34.40 -10.20
N ALA A 59 57.41 33.32 -10.43
CA ALA A 59 56.91 31.97 -10.27
C ALA A 59 56.51 31.66 -8.83
N LEU A 60 57.25 32.19 -7.82
CA LEU A 60 56.88 32.06 -6.41
C LEU A 60 55.58 32.81 -6.11
N GLY A 61 55.41 34.02 -6.66
CA GLY A 61 54.17 34.80 -6.55
C GLY A 61 52.96 34.07 -7.13
N GLN A 62 53.13 33.47 -8.30
CA GLN A 62 52.06 32.65 -8.95
C GLN A 62 51.64 31.46 -8.09
N ILE A 63 52.62 30.71 -7.54
CA ILE A 63 52.32 29.60 -6.64
C ILE A 63 51.61 30.08 -5.36
N ALA A 64 52.04 31.22 -4.81
CA ALA A 64 51.38 31.81 -3.63
C ALA A 64 49.91 32.19 -3.89
N GLN A 65 49.53 32.46 -5.14
CA GLN A 65 48.15 32.69 -5.59
C GLN A 65 47.41 31.41 -5.97
N GLY A 66 48.06 30.24 -5.88
CA GLY A 66 47.48 28.94 -6.23
C GLY A 66 47.68 28.53 -7.69
N GLU A 67 48.38 29.29 -8.49
CA GLU A 67 48.68 28.96 -9.87
C GLU A 67 49.91 28.04 -9.94
N LEU A 68 49.66 26.74 -10.14
CA LEU A 68 50.71 25.72 -10.14
C LEU A 68 51.38 25.52 -11.52
N ASP A 69 50.82 26.09 -12.60
CA ASP A 69 51.38 26.02 -13.96
C ASP A 69 52.24 27.24 -14.28
N THR A 70 53.38 27.31 -13.60
CA THR A 70 54.38 28.40 -13.80
C THR A 70 55.34 28.05 -14.92
N ARG A 71 56.05 29.09 -15.47
CA ARG A 71 57.14 28.95 -16.48
C ARG A 71 58.22 28.02 -15.94
N PRO A 72 58.86 27.23 -16.78
CA PRO A 72 60.06 26.44 -16.37
C PRO A 72 61.19 27.28 -15.87
N LEU A 73 61.72 26.95 -14.68
CA LEU A 73 62.85 27.59 -14.07
C LEU A 73 64.15 26.89 -14.50
N MET A 74 65.26 27.65 -14.68
CA MET A 74 66.55 27.07 -14.99
C MET A 74 67.12 26.32 -13.78
N ASP A 75 67.78 25.16 -13.98
CA ASP A 75 68.24 24.24 -12.92
C ASP A 75 69.58 24.62 -12.24
N ARG A 76 70.00 25.88 -12.31
CA ARG A 76 71.33 26.27 -11.86
C ARG A 76 71.46 26.70 -10.40
N MET A 77 70.35 26.99 -9.73
CA MET A 77 70.35 27.38 -8.32
C MET A 77 69.75 26.29 -7.45
N VAL A 78 70.27 25.99 -6.26
CA VAL A 78 69.79 25.03 -5.30
C VAL A 78 68.35 25.38 -4.89
N VAL A 79 67.99 26.63 -4.72
CA VAL A 79 66.67 27.15 -4.40
C VAL A 79 65.64 26.75 -5.46
N THR A 80 66.03 26.72 -6.73
CA THR A 80 65.13 26.34 -7.84
C THR A 80 64.78 24.89 -7.80
N GLN A 81 65.67 24.00 -7.34
CA GLN A 81 65.35 22.58 -7.16
C GLN A 81 64.31 22.35 -6.04
N SER A 82 64.54 23.01 -4.89
CA SER A 82 63.59 22.94 -3.76
C SER A 82 62.22 23.50 -4.16
N PHE A 83 62.15 24.58 -4.91
CA PHE A 83 60.94 25.16 -5.45
C PHE A 83 60.21 24.22 -6.44
N LYS A 84 60.93 23.59 -7.36
CA LYS A 84 60.36 22.60 -8.28
C LYS A 84 59.77 21.41 -7.52
N ALA A 85 60.45 20.94 -6.48
CA ALA A 85 59.95 19.88 -5.62
C ALA A 85 58.65 20.30 -4.91
N LEU A 86 58.63 21.51 -4.31
CA LEU A 86 57.42 22.06 -3.67
C LEU A 86 56.24 22.16 -4.64
N ARG A 87 56.47 22.72 -5.84
CA ARG A 87 55.47 22.84 -6.90
C ARG A 87 54.91 21.46 -7.32
N SER A 88 55.77 20.48 -7.52
CA SER A 88 55.39 19.12 -7.88
C SER A 88 54.52 18.50 -6.79
N ASN A 89 54.92 18.68 -5.53
CA ASN A 89 54.16 18.17 -4.38
C ASN A 89 52.77 18.80 -4.29
N LEU A 90 52.66 20.13 -4.50
CA LEU A 90 51.39 20.84 -4.52
C LEU A 90 50.47 20.37 -5.67
N LYS A 91 51.05 20.21 -6.88
CA LYS A 91 50.27 19.65 -8.02
C LYS A 91 49.74 18.25 -7.72
N HIS A 92 50.58 17.38 -7.18
CA HIS A 92 50.19 16.03 -6.82
C HIS A 92 49.12 16.01 -5.73
N LEU A 93 49.24 16.89 -4.73
CA LEU A 93 48.22 17.05 -3.70
C LEU A 93 46.88 17.51 -4.28
N THR A 94 46.92 18.54 -5.15
CA THR A 94 45.71 19.03 -5.84
C THR A 94 45.01 17.91 -6.62
N TRP A 95 45.80 17.12 -7.37
CA TRP A 95 45.24 15.98 -8.09
C TRP A 95 44.60 14.95 -7.16
N LYS A 96 45.27 14.57 -6.06
CA LYS A 96 44.71 13.64 -5.08
C LYS A 96 43.44 14.18 -4.43
N THR A 97 43.40 15.48 -4.12
CA THR A 97 42.16 16.12 -3.57
C THR A 97 41.03 16.07 -4.58
N GLN A 98 41.29 16.26 -5.87
CA GLN A 98 40.29 16.12 -6.94
C GLN A 98 39.78 14.69 -7.06
N GLN A 99 40.63 13.67 -6.90
CA GLN A 99 40.21 12.27 -6.89
C GLN A 99 39.30 11.97 -5.69
N ILE A 100 39.63 12.51 -4.51
CA ILE A 100 38.77 12.40 -3.32
C ILE A 100 37.42 13.07 -3.56
N ALA A 101 37.40 14.28 -4.15
CA ALA A 101 36.17 14.97 -4.51
C ALA A 101 35.33 14.20 -5.54
N ALA A 102 35.98 13.44 -6.42
CA ALA A 102 35.32 12.52 -7.36
C ALA A 102 34.87 11.20 -6.72
N GLY A 103 35.13 11.00 -5.41
CA GLY A 103 34.63 9.85 -4.64
C GLY A 103 35.66 8.75 -4.37
N ASP A 104 36.90 8.88 -4.85
CA ASP A 104 38.01 7.96 -4.55
C ASP A 104 38.68 8.32 -3.22
N LEU A 105 38.14 7.74 -2.14
CA LEU A 105 38.59 7.96 -0.76
C LEU A 105 39.84 7.11 -0.37
N ASP A 106 40.38 6.31 -1.28
CA ASP A 106 41.58 5.49 -1.01
C ASP A 106 42.92 6.23 -1.26
N GLN A 107 42.85 7.51 -1.61
CA GLN A 107 44.02 8.34 -1.84
C GLN A 107 44.82 8.61 -0.55
N LYS A 108 46.15 8.42 -0.61
CA LYS A 108 47.07 8.71 0.49
C LYS A 108 48.17 9.64 0.03
N VAL A 109 48.65 10.51 0.93
CA VAL A 109 49.76 11.43 0.75
C VAL A 109 50.86 11.04 1.75
N ASP A 110 52.11 10.93 1.29
CA ASP A 110 53.27 10.48 2.08
C ASP A 110 54.52 11.39 1.98
N PHE A 111 54.37 12.56 1.34
CA PHE A 111 55.51 13.40 0.94
C PHE A 111 55.51 14.82 1.55
N MET A 112 54.61 15.18 2.44
CA MET A 112 54.50 16.53 3.02
C MET A 112 54.46 16.55 4.58
N GLY A 113 55.08 15.61 5.24
CA GLY A 113 55.21 15.59 6.70
C GLY A 113 53.84 15.67 7.42
N ASP A 114 53.71 16.64 8.33
CA ASP A 114 52.51 16.82 9.15
C ASP A 114 51.25 17.05 8.32
N PHE A 115 51.36 17.68 7.16
CA PHE A 115 50.24 17.85 6.25
C PHE A 115 49.72 16.52 5.72
N SER A 116 50.63 15.59 5.39
CA SER A 116 50.22 14.24 4.96
C SER A 116 49.46 13.50 6.03
N THR A 117 49.88 13.65 7.29
CA THR A 117 49.20 13.04 8.43
C THR A 117 47.77 13.58 8.61
N ALA A 118 47.61 14.91 8.55
CA ALA A 118 46.31 15.57 8.65
C ALA A 118 45.39 15.19 7.46
N PHE A 119 45.91 15.21 6.24
CA PHE A 119 45.21 14.85 5.02
C PHE A 119 44.71 13.40 5.05
N ASN A 120 45.62 12.47 5.37
CA ASN A 120 45.26 11.05 5.45
C ASN A 120 44.26 10.76 6.57
N THR A 121 44.34 11.49 7.69
CA THR A 121 43.35 11.37 8.78
C THR A 121 41.97 11.85 8.34
N MET A 122 41.90 13.00 7.67
CA MET A 122 40.65 13.54 7.09
C MET A 122 40.03 12.57 6.08
N THR A 123 40.85 12.05 5.14
CA THR A 123 40.38 11.10 4.14
C THR A 123 39.84 9.84 4.76
N ARG A 124 40.51 9.29 5.79
CA ARG A 124 40.06 8.12 6.54
C ARG A 124 38.71 8.40 7.24
N GLN A 125 38.61 9.55 7.92
CA GLN A 125 37.34 9.93 8.58
C GLN A 125 36.17 10.09 7.60
N LEU A 126 36.42 10.68 6.42
CA LEU A 126 35.42 10.78 5.35
C LEU A 126 34.98 9.40 4.86
N LYS A 127 35.92 8.48 4.67
CA LYS A 127 35.62 7.09 4.28
C LYS A 127 34.77 6.38 5.32
N GLU A 128 35.20 6.40 6.58
CA GLU A 128 34.50 5.81 7.72
C GLU A 128 33.07 6.38 7.87
N SER A 129 32.94 7.72 7.76
CA SER A 129 31.62 8.38 7.84
C SER A 129 30.71 7.99 6.68
N ARG A 130 31.23 7.88 5.46
CA ARG A 130 30.47 7.43 4.29
C ARG A 130 29.99 5.98 4.45
N GLU A 131 30.87 5.10 4.91
CA GLU A 131 30.53 3.69 5.16
C GLU A 131 29.44 3.56 6.25
N GLN A 132 29.54 4.34 7.33
CA GLN A 132 28.52 4.41 8.38
C GLN A 132 27.17 4.89 7.86
N LEU A 133 27.16 5.95 7.01
CA LEU A 133 25.94 6.46 6.40
C LEU A 133 25.26 5.42 5.49
N VAL A 134 26.04 4.70 4.69
CA VAL A 134 25.52 3.64 3.81
C VAL A 134 24.92 2.51 4.63
N GLU A 135 25.59 2.07 5.69
CA GLU A 135 25.06 1.01 6.56
C GLU A 135 23.81 1.46 7.32
N LEU A 136 23.80 2.71 7.82
CA LEU A 136 22.62 3.26 8.50
C LEU A 136 21.41 3.38 7.57
N ASN A 137 21.62 3.84 6.34
CA ASN A 137 20.55 3.90 5.32
C ASN A 137 20.00 2.50 5.04
N LYS A 138 20.87 1.50 4.89
CA LYS A 138 20.45 0.11 4.67
C LYS A 138 19.63 -0.44 5.85
N GLN A 139 20.01 -0.09 7.08
CA GLN A 139 19.24 -0.46 8.28
C GLN A 139 17.89 0.25 8.33
N LEU A 140 17.82 1.53 7.97
CA LEU A 140 16.58 2.29 7.89
C LEU A 140 15.63 1.70 6.83
N GLU A 141 16.13 1.37 5.65
CA GLU A 141 15.34 0.72 4.59
C GLU A 141 14.77 -0.63 5.06
N ARG A 142 15.62 -1.47 5.70
CA ARG A 142 15.17 -2.75 6.26
C ARG A 142 14.11 -2.58 7.34
N ARG A 143 14.27 -1.59 8.24
CA ARG A 143 13.30 -1.29 9.28
C ARG A 143 11.98 -0.78 8.69
N ASN A 144 12.06 0.14 7.74
CA ASN A 144 10.86 0.65 7.05
C ASN A 144 10.10 -0.46 6.33
N LYS A 145 10.83 -1.33 5.60
CA LYS A 145 10.23 -2.50 4.95
C LYS A 145 9.55 -3.42 5.98
N PHE A 146 10.23 -3.74 7.07
CA PHE A 146 9.67 -4.58 8.13
C PHE A 146 8.42 -3.95 8.77
N ILE A 147 8.42 -2.63 9.01
CA ILE A 147 7.27 -1.91 9.54
C ILE A 147 6.09 -2.03 8.55
N ARG A 148 6.30 -1.71 7.27
CA ARG A 148 5.26 -1.81 6.23
C ARG A 148 4.69 -3.23 6.12
N GLU A 149 5.53 -4.24 6.01
CA GLU A 149 5.11 -5.64 5.92
C GLU A 149 4.38 -6.14 7.18
N THR A 150 4.80 -5.69 8.36
CA THR A 150 4.19 -6.09 9.62
C THR A 150 2.84 -5.41 9.81
N PHE A 151 2.78 -4.09 9.66
CA PHE A 151 1.53 -3.36 9.84
C PHE A 151 0.55 -3.60 8.69
N GLY A 152 1.01 -3.82 7.45
CA GLY A 152 0.16 -4.17 6.32
C GLY A 152 -0.60 -5.50 6.49
N ARG A 153 -0.18 -6.36 7.44
CA ARG A 153 -0.95 -7.57 7.82
C ARG A 153 -2.09 -7.28 8.80
N TYR A 154 -2.04 -6.17 9.52
CA TYR A 154 -3.03 -5.81 10.55
C TYR A 154 -3.90 -4.61 10.16
N THR A 155 -3.50 -3.89 9.13
CA THR A 155 -4.25 -2.78 8.53
C THR A 155 -3.88 -2.69 7.05
N SER A 156 -4.69 -1.99 6.23
CA SER A 156 -4.39 -1.88 4.79
C SER A 156 -3.12 -1.07 4.52
N GLU A 157 -2.44 -1.37 3.41
CA GLU A 157 -1.19 -0.68 3.01
C GLU A 157 -1.43 0.82 2.83
N GLU A 158 -2.58 1.22 2.29
CA GLU A 158 -2.94 2.61 2.07
C GLU A 158 -3.04 3.40 3.38
N ILE A 159 -3.56 2.74 4.44
CA ILE A 159 -3.61 3.34 5.79
C ILE A 159 -2.19 3.47 6.34
N VAL A 160 -1.35 2.46 6.18
CA VAL A 160 0.05 2.50 6.65
C VAL A 160 0.83 3.63 5.96
N GLU A 161 0.64 3.81 4.65
CA GLU A 161 1.27 4.92 3.89
C GLU A 161 0.82 6.28 4.43
N VAL A 162 -0.49 6.49 4.58
CA VAL A 162 -1.02 7.75 5.12
C VAL A 162 -0.48 8.04 6.53
N LEU A 163 -0.37 7.02 7.38
CA LEU A 163 0.14 7.18 8.74
C LEU A 163 1.65 7.46 8.79
N LEU A 164 2.43 6.89 7.87
CA LEU A 164 3.90 7.05 7.84
C LEU A 164 4.34 8.34 7.13
N ASP A 165 3.61 8.77 6.11
CA ASP A 165 4.00 9.90 5.26
C ASP A 165 3.46 11.25 5.77
N MET A 166 2.44 11.26 6.64
CA MET A 166 1.92 12.49 7.24
C MET A 166 2.50 12.73 8.64
N PRO A 167 3.14 13.89 8.92
CA PRO A 167 3.65 14.22 10.25
C PRO A 167 2.57 14.19 11.35
N GLU A 168 1.31 14.41 10.98
CA GLU A 168 0.13 14.37 11.86
C GLU A 168 -0.71 13.10 11.69
N GLY A 169 -0.22 12.08 10.99
CA GLY A 169 -0.97 10.88 10.63
C GLY A 169 -1.57 10.10 11.81
N LEU A 170 -1.06 10.30 13.02
CA LEU A 170 -1.60 9.71 14.26
C LEU A 170 -2.52 10.65 15.05
N LYS A 171 -2.77 11.87 14.58
CA LYS A 171 -3.64 12.81 15.27
C LYS A 171 -5.08 12.31 15.27
N LEU A 172 -5.70 12.29 16.46
CA LEU A 172 -7.11 11.94 16.59
C LEU A 172 -7.99 12.97 15.88
N GLY A 173 -8.98 12.47 15.17
CA GLY A 173 -9.93 13.27 14.41
C GLY A 173 -10.29 12.62 13.10
N GLY A 174 -11.13 13.28 12.34
CA GLY A 174 -11.56 12.83 11.03
C GLY A 174 -12.15 13.94 10.22
N GLU A 175 -12.29 13.70 8.95
CA GLU A 175 -12.91 14.64 8.00
C GLU A 175 -14.20 14.04 7.43
N LYS A 176 -15.14 14.90 7.09
CA LYS A 176 -16.38 14.52 6.44
C LYS A 176 -16.11 14.30 4.95
N ARG A 177 -16.36 13.08 4.48
CA ARG A 177 -16.18 12.70 3.07
C ARG A 177 -17.40 11.94 2.56
N GLU A 178 -17.66 12.06 1.27
CA GLU A 178 -18.53 11.12 0.57
C GLU A 178 -17.70 9.89 0.20
N ILE A 179 -18.16 8.73 0.65
CA ILE A 179 -17.50 7.45 0.45
C ILE A 179 -18.53 6.39 0.04
N THR A 180 -18.03 5.32 -0.54
CA THR A 180 -18.84 4.11 -0.77
C THR A 180 -18.41 3.02 0.18
N ILE A 181 -19.36 2.43 0.87
CA ILE A 181 -19.16 1.30 1.77
C ILE A 181 -19.67 0.03 1.10
N LEU A 182 -18.81 -0.99 1.12
CA LEU A 182 -19.15 -2.37 0.77
C LEU A 182 -19.13 -3.19 2.07
N MET A 183 -20.18 -3.93 2.33
CA MET A 183 -20.27 -4.84 3.47
C MET A 183 -20.70 -6.22 3.01
N THR A 184 -20.02 -7.24 3.52
CA THR A 184 -20.31 -8.63 3.20
C THR A 184 -20.54 -9.44 4.46
N ASP A 185 -21.29 -10.55 4.32
CA ASP A 185 -21.46 -11.54 5.38
C ASP A 185 -21.79 -12.90 4.77
N LEU A 186 -21.30 -14.00 5.38
CA LEU A 186 -21.60 -15.35 4.93
C LEU A 186 -22.94 -15.82 5.49
N ARG A 187 -23.78 -16.36 4.63
CA ARG A 187 -25.10 -16.86 5.03
C ARG A 187 -24.98 -18.19 5.77
N GLY A 188 -25.65 -18.28 6.91
CA GLY A 188 -25.69 -19.51 7.74
C GLY A 188 -24.36 -19.86 8.41
N PHE A 189 -23.33 -19.00 8.34
CA PHE A 189 -21.99 -19.28 8.87
C PHE A 189 -22.00 -19.61 10.37
N THR A 190 -22.74 -18.87 11.19
CA THR A 190 -22.86 -19.12 12.64
C THR A 190 -23.31 -20.57 12.91
N SER A 191 -24.32 -21.06 12.19
CA SER A 191 -24.85 -22.41 12.35
C SER A 191 -23.88 -23.48 11.82
N MET A 192 -23.10 -23.16 10.83
CA MET A 192 -22.05 -24.04 10.28
C MET A 192 -20.91 -24.22 11.28
N VAL A 193 -20.44 -23.13 11.90
CA VAL A 193 -19.33 -23.12 12.87
C VAL A 193 -19.64 -23.97 14.10
N GLU A 194 -20.89 -24.02 14.56
CA GLU A 194 -21.29 -24.85 15.70
C GLU A 194 -21.13 -26.36 15.46
N ARG A 195 -20.93 -26.78 14.21
CA ARG A 195 -20.85 -28.18 13.78
C ARG A 195 -19.50 -28.59 13.20
N LEU A 196 -18.63 -27.66 12.86
CA LEU A 196 -17.30 -27.91 12.34
C LEU A 196 -16.25 -27.86 13.47
N GLU A 197 -15.17 -28.59 13.28
CA GLU A 197 -14.01 -28.45 14.16
C GLU A 197 -13.39 -27.06 14.02
N PRO A 198 -12.96 -26.43 15.12
CA PRO A 198 -12.43 -25.04 15.10
C PRO A 198 -11.29 -24.81 14.09
N THR A 199 -10.44 -25.83 13.87
CA THR A 199 -9.35 -25.78 12.91
C THR A 199 -9.82 -25.75 11.46
N GLU A 200 -10.93 -26.44 11.16
CA GLU A 200 -11.55 -26.42 9.83
C GLU A 200 -12.20 -25.07 9.55
N VAL A 201 -12.91 -24.49 10.55
CA VAL A 201 -13.48 -23.17 10.47
C VAL A 201 -12.42 -22.12 10.12
N VAL A 202 -11.27 -22.12 10.82
CA VAL A 202 -10.16 -21.22 10.56
C VAL A 202 -9.59 -21.41 9.15
N SER A 203 -9.46 -22.68 8.70
CA SER A 203 -8.93 -22.99 7.38
C SER A 203 -9.85 -22.51 6.25
N LEU A 204 -11.16 -22.74 6.41
CA LEU A 204 -12.20 -22.28 5.49
C LEU A 204 -12.26 -20.75 5.42
N LEU A 205 -12.26 -20.06 6.58
CA LEU A 205 -12.23 -18.60 6.66
C LEU A 205 -10.98 -18.02 6.00
N ASN A 206 -9.80 -18.57 6.28
CA ASN A 206 -8.57 -18.08 5.71
C ASN A 206 -8.57 -18.21 4.18
N HIS A 207 -9.11 -19.30 3.64
CA HIS A 207 -9.23 -19.47 2.20
C HIS A 207 -10.19 -18.45 1.58
N TYR A 208 -11.38 -18.32 2.13
CA TYR A 208 -12.38 -17.32 1.72
C TYR A 208 -11.83 -15.90 1.81
N LEU A 209 -11.31 -15.51 2.97
CA LEU A 209 -10.77 -14.16 3.18
C LEU A 209 -9.60 -13.86 2.25
N SER A 210 -8.71 -14.82 1.97
CA SER A 210 -7.59 -14.61 1.05
C SER A 210 -8.08 -14.25 -0.36
N ALA A 211 -9.09 -14.95 -0.88
CA ALA A 211 -9.67 -14.63 -2.19
C ALA A 211 -10.35 -13.24 -2.19
N MET A 212 -11.12 -12.93 -1.15
CA MET A 212 -11.85 -11.66 -1.06
C MET A 212 -10.92 -10.46 -0.89
N VAL A 213 -9.92 -10.57 -0.04
CA VAL A 213 -8.92 -9.51 0.22
C VAL A 213 -8.15 -9.16 -1.06
N GLU A 214 -7.75 -10.15 -1.86
CA GLU A 214 -7.06 -9.92 -3.13
C GLU A 214 -7.93 -9.12 -4.11
N ILE A 215 -9.21 -9.46 -4.23
CA ILE A 215 -10.16 -8.76 -5.10
C ILE A 215 -10.40 -7.33 -4.60
N ILE A 216 -10.57 -7.14 -3.30
CA ILE A 216 -10.77 -5.83 -2.69
C ILE A 216 -9.57 -4.91 -2.99
N HIS A 217 -8.35 -5.38 -2.75
CA HIS A 217 -7.13 -4.60 -3.05
C HIS A 217 -6.99 -4.29 -4.55
N LYS A 218 -7.21 -5.27 -5.42
CA LYS A 218 -7.20 -5.07 -6.89
C LYS A 218 -8.12 -3.94 -7.32
N ASN A 219 -9.29 -3.81 -6.69
CA ASN A 219 -10.28 -2.77 -6.97
C ASN A 219 -10.03 -1.47 -6.19
N GLY A 220 -8.97 -1.40 -5.37
CA GLY A 220 -8.60 -0.23 -4.55
C GLY A 220 -9.60 0.06 -3.43
N GLY A 221 -10.16 -0.98 -2.85
CA GLY A 221 -10.94 -0.92 -1.61
C GLY A 221 -10.02 -0.98 -0.39
N THR A 222 -10.29 -0.17 0.60
CA THR A 222 -9.59 -0.17 1.89
C THR A 222 -10.39 -0.98 2.90
N ILE A 223 -9.84 -2.07 3.40
CA ILE A 223 -10.49 -2.90 4.42
C ILE A 223 -10.41 -2.16 5.76
N ASP A 224 -11.57 -1.78 6.30
CA ASP A 224 -11.67 -1.15 7.63
C ASP A 224 -11.64 -2.19 8.74
N GLU A 225 -12.41 -3.28 8.59
CA GLU A 225 -12.53 -4.31 9.61
C GLU A 225 -12.97 -5.66 9.02
N ILE A 226 -12.45 -6.74 9.60
CA ILE A 226 -12.94 -8.10 9.39
C ILE A 226 -13.54 -8.56 10.72
N ILE A 227 -14.85 -8.81 10.73
CA ILE A 227 -15.61 -9.18 11.93
C ILE A 227 -16.13 -10.61 11.76
N GLY A 228 -15.32 -11.59 12.17
CA GLY A 228 -15.63 -13.00 11.89
C GLY A 228 -15.56 -13.30 10.38
N ASP A 229 -16.70 -13.56 9.78
CA ASP A 229 -16.89 -13.80 8.35
C ASP A 229 -17.30 -12.54 7.56
N ALA A 230 -17.66 -11.47 8.24
CA ALA A 230 -18.04 -10.20 7.63
C ALA A 230 -16.83 -9.34 7.28
N ILE A 231 -16.87 -8.67 6.15
CA ILE A 231 -15.83 -7.71 5.70
C ILE A 231 -16.47 -6.35 5.50
N LEU A 232 -15.90 -5.32 6.14
CA LEU A 232 -16.24 -3.92 5.93
C LEU A 232 -15.15 -3.24 5.09
N VAL A 233 -15.52 -2.73 3.93
CA VAL A 233 -14.62 -2.09 2.96
C VAL A 233 -15.08 -0.67 2.67
N ILE A 234 -14.11 0.23 2.57
CA ILE A 234 -14.31 1.63 2.23
C ILE A 234 -13.69 1.91 0.86
N PHE A 235 -14.43 2.60 0.00
CA PHE A 235 -13.92 3.15 -1.26
C PHE A 235 -14.00 4.68 -1.21
N GLY A 236 -12.91 5.37 -1.59
CA GLY A 236 -12.80 6.84 -1.54
C GLY A 236 -12.13 7.39 -0.27
N ALA A 237 -11.60 6.51 0.60
CA ALA A 237 -10.75 6.87 1.72
C ALA A 237 -9.78 5.71 2.02
N PRO A 238 -8.56 5.99 2.55
CA PRO A 238 -7.99 7.30 2.89
C PRO A 238 -7.67 8.14 1.66
N VAL A 239 -7.45 7.50 0.50
CA VAL A 239 -7.19 8.18 -0.77
C VAL A 239 -8.51 8.47 -1.49
N ALA A 240 -8.73 9.72 -1.86
CA ALA A 240 -9.91 10.11 -2.63
C ALA A 240 -9.89 9.48 -4.03
N ALA A 241 -11.01 8.88 -4.45
CA ALA A 241 -11.16 8.29 -5.77
C ALA A 241 -12.51 8.74 -6.38
N PRO A 242 -12.50 9.48 -7.49
CA PRO A 242 -13.74 9.95 -8.13
C PRO A 242 -14.65 8.81 -8.62
N ASP A 243 -14.08 7.64 -8.92
CA ASP A 243 -14.75 6.43 -9.40
C ASP A 243 -15.00 5.39 -8.29
N ALA A 244 -14.93 5.81 -7.01
CA ALA A 244 -15.07 4.94 -5.85
C ALA A 244 -16.34 4.06 -5.90
N ALA A 245 -17.49 4.64 -6.26
CA ALA A 245 -18.76 3.92 -6.35
C ALA A 245 -18.74 2.85 -7.45
N ARG A 246 -18.18 3.17 -8.63
CA ARG A 246 -18.05 2.21 -9.73
C ARG A 246 -17.11 1.07 -9.36
N ARG A 247 -15.96 1.38 -8.77
CA ARG A 247 -14.98 0.37 -8.33
C ARG A 247 -15.56 -0.55 -7.26
N ALA A 248 -16.34 -0.01 -6.33
CA ALA A 248 -17.04 -0.80 -5.33
C ALA A 248 -18.06 -1.76 -5.97
N ALA A 249 -18.82 -1.31 -6.98
CA ALA A 249 -19.77 -2.15 -7.69
C ALA A 249 -19.08 -3.29 -8.45
N LEU A 250 -17.99 -3.01 -9.18
CA LEU A 250 -17.19 -4.02 -9.88
C LEU A 250 -16.55 -5.00 -8.90
N CYS A 251 -16.02 -4.51 -7.78
CA CYS A 251 -15.47 -5.34 -6.71
C CYS A 251 -16.51 -6.35 -6.19
N ALA A 252 -17.72 -5.89 -5.88
CA ALA A 252 -18.79 -6.75 -5.39
C ALA A 252 -19.16 -7.86 -6.39
N LEU A 253 -19.22 -7.53 -7.68
CA LEU A 253 -19.48 -8.50 -8.75
C LEU A 253 -18.34 -9.53 -8.87
N GLU A 254 -17.08 -9.08 -8.86
CA GLU A 254 -15.92 -9.96 -8.88
C GLU A 254 -15.90 -10.89 -7.66
N MET A 255 -16.20 -10.36 -6.45
CA MET A 255 -16.26 -11.16 -5.22
C MET A 255 -17.32 -12.26 -5.33
N GLN A 256 -18.52 -11.96 -5.83
CA GLN A 256 -19.56 -12.99 -6.02
C GLN A 256 -19.14 -14.06 -7.05
N LYS A 257 -18.45 -13.66 -8.12
CA LYS A 257 -17.91 -14.61 -9.10
C LYS A 257 -16.85 -15.53 -8.50
N ALA A 258 -15.96 -15.00 -7.67
CA ALA A 258 -14.91 -15.78 -7.02
C ALA A 258 -15.46 -16.81 -6.03
N MET A 259 -16.67 -16.65 -5.54
CA MET A 259 -17.31 -17.66 -4.67
C MET A 259 -17.47 -19.02 -5.34
N LEU A 260 -17.48 -19.09 -6.67
CA LEU A 260 -17.49 -20.36 -7.41
C LEU A 260 -16.18 -21.15 -7.16
N GLU A 261 -15.05 -20.49 -7.28
CA GLU A 261 -13.73 -21.10 -7.06
C GLU A 261 -13.54 -21.45 -5.57
N VAL A 262 -13.97 -20.56 -4.66
CA VAL A 262 -13.96 -20.82 -3.22
C VAL A 262 -14.75 -22.07 -2.89
N ASN A 263 -15.94 -22.23 -3.45
CA ASN A 263 -16.82 -23.39 -3.19
C ASN A 263 -16.29 -24.66 -3.86
N GLU A 264 -15.66 -24.58 -5.02
CA GLU A 264 -14.98 -25.73 -5.63
C GLU A 264 -13.86 -26.25 -4.73
N TYR A 265 -13.05 -25.35 -4.17
CA TYR A 265 -12.01 -25.74 -3.20
C TYR A 265 -12.64 -26.34 -1.92
N ASN A 266 -13.70 -25.75 -1.38
CA ASN A 266 -14.43 -26.28 -0.21
C ASN A 266 -14.92 -27.70 -0.47
N PHE A 267 -15.50 -27.95 -1.65
CA PHE A 267 -15.95 -29.26 -2.06
C PHE A 267 -14.81 -30.30 -2.09
N GLN A 268 -13.64 -29.93 -2.65
CA GLN A 268 -12.46 -30.79 -2.69
C GLN A 268 -11.92 -31.15 -1.29
N LYS A 269 -12.17 -30.27 -0.30
CA LYS A 269 -11.80 -30.49 1.12
C LYS A 269 -12.89 -31.24 1.92
N GLY A 270 -14.04 -31.49 1.32
CA GLY A 270 -15.20 -32.09 2.01
C GLY A 270 -15.92 -31.09 2.91
N TRP A 271 -15.69 -29.78 2.73
CA TRP A 271 -16.39 -28.72 3.47
C TRP A 271 -17.69 -28.33 2.80
N SER A 272 -18.57 -27.74 3.60
CA SER A 272 -19.85 -27.23 3.08
C SER A 272 -19.63 -26.04 2.15
N GLU A 273 -20.50 -25.94 1.16
CA GLU A 273 -20.62 -24.74 0.32
C GLU A 273 -21.07 -23.55 1.17
N ILE A 274 -20.48 -22.39 0.91
CA ILE A 274 -20.79 -21.13 1.58
C ILE A 274 -21.33 -20.13 0.57
N GLU A 275 -22.25 -19.29 1.02
CA GLU A 275 -22.86 -18.24 0.23
C GLU A 275 -22.64 -16.88 0.91
N MET A 276 -22.37 -15.85 0.10
CA MET A 276 -22.10 -14.50 0.58
C MET A 276 -23.20 -13.53 0.13
N GLY A 277 -23.68 -12.69 1.06
CA GLY A 277 -24.47 -11.51 0.74
C GLY A 277 -23.59 -10.27 0.72
N ILE A 278 -23.84 -9.34 -0.20
CA ILE A 278 -23.09 -8.07 -0.31
C ILE A 278 -24.07 -6.90 -0.35
N ALA A 279 -23.75 -5.83 0.35
CA ALA A 279 -24.44 -4.55 0.25
C ALA A 279 -23.48 -3.41 -0.08
N LEU A 280 -23.97 -2.47 -0.90
CA LEU A 280 -23.26 -1.27 -1.29
C LEU A 280 -24.11 -0.02 -1.03
N HIS A 281 -23.52 0.97 -0.38
CA HIS A 281 -24.17 2.25 -0.16
C HIS A 281 -23.16 3.39 -0.24
N THR A 282 -23.52 4.48 -0.93
CA THR A 282 -22.74 5.71 -1.01
C THR A 282 -23.36 6.80 -0.17
N GLY A 283 -22.56 7.49 0.60
CA GLY A 283 -23.02 8.60 1.41
C GLY A 283 -21.92 9.26 2.23
N GLU A 284 -22.27 10.32 2.94
CA GLU A 284 -21.34 11.04 3.79
C GLU A 284 -21.04 10.27 5.09
N ALA A 285 -19.76 10.23 5.44
CA ALA A 285 -19.28 9.70 6.71
C ALA A 285 -18.07 10.49 7.20
N VAL A 286 -17.71 10.32 8.46
CA VAL A 286 -16.47 10.86 9.02
C VAL A 286 -15.42 9.75 8.95
N VAL A 287 -14.32 10.00 8.24
CA VAL A 287 -13.19 9.10 8.09
C VAL A 287 -11.95 9.69 8.75
N GLY A 288 -11.18 8.88 9.44
CA GLY A 288 -9.97 9.33 10.13
C GLY A 288 -9.59 8.46 11.33
N ASN A 289 -8.69 8.97 12.17
CA ASN A 289 -8.23 8.25 13.37
C ASN A 289 -9.23 8.40 14.51
N ILE A 290 -9.92 7.34 14.81
CA ILE A 290 -11.00 7.28 15.80
C ILE A 290 -10.54 6.44 17.00
N GLY A 291 -10.72 6.98 18.21
CA GLY A 291 -10.35 6.29 19.44
C GLY A 291 -9.78 7.21 20.50
N SER A 292 -8.75 6.73 21.18
CA SER A 292 -8.04 7.47 22.22
C SER A 292 -6.55 7.60 21.89
N THR A 293 -5.83 8.45 22.61
CA THR A 293 -4.37 8.60 22.47
C THR A 293 -3.58 7.30 22.72
N LYS A 294 -4.18 6.34 23.44
CA LYS A 294 -3.56 5.04 23.73
C LYS A 294 -3.98 3.94 22.76
N ARG A 295 -5.13 4.09 22.11
CA ARG A 295 -5.66 3.11 21.16
C ARG A 295 -6.58 3.83 20.17
N SER A 296 -6.13 3.93 18.95
CA SER A 296 -6.91 4.46 17.83
C SER A 296 -6.80 3.51 16.65
N LYS A 297 -7.78 3.59 15.76
CA LYS A 297 -7.75 2.99 14.43
C LYS A 297 -8.13 4.03 13.40
N TYR A 298 -7.58 3.95 12.21
CA TYR A 298 -8.19 4.60 11.07
C TYR A 298 -9.48 3.86 10.75
N GLY A 299 -10.55 4.59 10.56
CA GLY A 299 -11.84 3.96 10.33
C GLY A 299 -12.91 4.98 9.96
N VAL A 300 -14.13 4.51 9.93
CA VAL A 300 -15.28 5.29 9.47
C VAL A 300 -16.40 5.28 10.51
N VAL A 301 -17.03 6.44 10.72
CA VAL A 301 -18.19 6.60 11.60
C VAL A 301 -19.27 7.41 10.89
N GLY A 302 -20.51 6.95 10.96
CA GLY A 302 -21.64 7.67 10.41
C GLY A 302 -22.87 6.82 10.16
N ARG A 303 -23.93 7.49 9.73
CA ARG A 303 -25.21 6.83 9.38
C ARG A 303 -25.03 5.88 8.17
N THR A 304 -24.10 6.20 7.29
CA THR A 304 -23.78 5.45 6.06
C THR A 304 -23.43 3.99 6.37
N ILE A 305 -22.59 3.74 7.39
CA ILE A 305 -22.20 2.37 7.79
C ILE A 305 -23.43 1.59 8.28
N ASN A 306 -24.17 2.20 9.20
CA ASN A 306 -25.35 1.53 9.79
C ASN A 306 -26.40 1.21 8.73
N LEU A 307 -26.52 2.06 7.70
CA LEU A 307 -27.45 1.84 6.61
C LEU A 307 -26.96 0.71 5.69
N THR A 308 -25.65 0.67 5.38
CA THR A 308 -25.04 -0.43 4.62
C THR A 308 -25.24 -1.77 5.33
N ALA A 309 -25.00 -1.84 6.64
CA ALA A 309 -25.20 -3.04 7.43
C ALA A 309 -26.68 -3.51 7.40
N ARG A 310 -27.61 -2.58 7.37
CA ARG A 310 -29.04 -2.92 7.22
C ARG A 310 -29.35 -3.46 5.84
N ILE A 311 -28.87 -2.83 4.78
CA ILE A 311 -29.07 -3.33 3.41
C ILE A 311 -28.49 -4.74 3.31
N GLU A 312 -27.31 -4.96 3.89
CA GLU A 312 -26.63 -6.24 3.91
C GLU A 312 -27.51 -7.32 4.57
N SER A 313 -28.12 -7.04 5.72
CA SER A 313 -28.99 -7.99 6.44
C SER A 313 -30.22 -8.44 5.64
N PHE A 314 -30.60 -7.74 4.57
CA PHE A 314 -31.70 -8.11 3.66
C PHE A 314 -31.23 -8.96 2.47
N THR A 315 -29.93 -9.11 2.25
CA THR A 315 -29.42 -9.96 1.16
C THR A 315 -29.67 -11.44 1.43
N VAL A 316 -29.74 -12.20 0.38
CA VAL A 316 -29.64 -13.67 0.39
C VAL A 316 -28.28 -14.08 -0.17
N GLY A 317 -27.96 -15.37 -0.10
CA GLY A 317 -26.74 -15.91 -0.68
C GLY A 317 -26.64 -15.63 -2.17
N GLY A 318 -25.45 -15.23 -2.63
CA GLY A 318 -25.21 -14.86 -4.02
C GLY A 318 -25.69 -13.46 -4.43
N GLN A 319 -26.38 -12.72 -3.56
CA GLN A 319 -27.01 -11.44 -3.90
C GLN A 319 -26.13 -10.24 -3.58
N VAL A 320 -26.16 -9.23 -4.46
CA VAL A 320 -25.57 -7.91 -4.24
C VAL A 320 -26.68 -6.87 -4.23
N LEU A 321 -26.89 -6.17 -3.11
CA LEU A 321 -27.87 -5.09 -3.00
C LEU A 321 -27.20 -3.72 -3.03
N VAL A 322 -27.78 -2.82 -3.83
CA VAL A 322 -27.28 -1.45 -4.01
C VAL A 322 -28.35 -0.42 -3.66
N SER A 323 -27.91 0.65 -3.01
CA SER A 323 -28.77 1.79 -2.66
C SER A 323 -28.95 2.76 -3.85
N PRO A 324 -30.01 3.61 -3.83
CA PRO A 324 -30.22 4.65 -4.84
C PRO A 324 -29.04 5.62 -4.97
N THR A 325 -28.40 5.95 -3.83
CA THR A 325 -27.26 6.88 -3.83
C THR A 325 -26.04 6.28 -4.51
N LEU A 326 -25.81 4.96 -4.38
CA LEU A 326 -24.76 4.29 -5.15
C LEU A 326 -25.07 4.33 -6.64
N ILE A 327 -26.31 3.98 -7.04
CA ILE A 327 -26.71 4.00 -8.45
C ILE A 327 -26.49 5.38 -9.06
N ASN A 328 -26.88 6.44 -8.35
CA ASN A 328 -26.65 7.82 -8.78
C ASN A 328 -25.17 8.18 -8.85
N ALA A 329 -24.34 7.70 -7.92
CA ALA A 329 -22.91 7.97 -7.90
C ALA A 329 -22.15 7.24 -9.04
N VAL A 330 -22.60 6.05 -9.43
CA VAL A 330 -22.05 5.33 -10.61
C VAL A 330 -22.54 5.96 -11.90
N GLY A 331 -23.79 6.38 -11.98
CA GLY A 331 -24.41 7.10 -13.09
C GLY A 331 -24.96 6.20 -14.18
N HIS A 332 -24.17 5.29 -14.76
CA HIS A 332 -24.60 4.43 -15.89
C HIS A 332 -23.83 3.11 -15.91
N GLY A 333 -24.32 2.17 -16.70
CA GLY A 333 -23.67 0.87 -16.92
C GLY A 333 -24.05 -0.22 -15.92
N LEU A 334 -24.75 0.07 -14.83
CA LEU A 334 -25.22 -0.96 -13.89
C LEU A 334 -26.40 -1.74 -14.49
N ILE A 335 -26.32 -3.07 -14.48
CA ILE A 335 -27.41 -3.97 -14.82
C ILE A 335 -28.09 -4.33 -13.49
N LEU A 336 -29.34 -3.85 -13.32
CA LEU A 336 -30.11 -3.98 -12.11
C LEU A 336 -31.23 -5.02 -12.30
N GLY A 337 -31.48 -5.80 -11.24
CA GLY A 337 -32.57 -6.75 -11.13
C GLY A 337 -33.72 -6.21 -10.28
N ASP A 338 -34.29 -7.06 -9.45
CA ASP A 338 -35.48 -6.77 -8.65
C ASP A 338 -35.27 -5.62 -7.63
N GLU A 339 -36.32 -4.81 -7.44
CA GLU A 339 -36.38 -3.81 -6.38
C GLU A 339 -36.77 -4.49 -5.06
N ILE A 340 -36.04 -4.15 -4.01
CA ILE A 340 -36.23 -4.68 -2.67
C ILE A 340 -36.42 -3.53 -1.69
N GLN A 341 -37.50 -3.61 -0.89
CA GLN A 341 -37.74 -2.63 0.17
C GLN A 341 -37.08 -3.09 1.48
N VAL A 342 -36.15 -2.27 1.95
CA VAL A 342 -35.41 -2.48 3.19
C VAL A 342 -36.07 -1.68 4.30
N HIS A 343 -36.61 -2.40 5.28
CA HIS A 343 -37.19 -1.82 6.47
C HIS A 343 -36.24 -1.96 7.68
N GLY A 344 -36.38 -1.12 8.69
CA GLY A 344 -35.57 -1.28 9.90
C GLY A 344 -36.03 -0.43 11.06
N LYS A 345 -35.76 -0.88 12.29
CA LYS A 345 -36.02 -0.10 13.51
C LYS A 345 -35.38 1.29 13.41
N GLY A 346 -36.20 2.36 13.52
CA GLY A 346 -35.76 3.76 13.46
C GLY A 346 -35.63 4.36 12.04
N MET A 347 -36.06 3.69 10.99
CA MET A 347 -36.32 4.28 9.69
C MET A 347 -37.77 4.78 9.62
N GLN A 348 -37.96 6.04 9.17
CA GLN A 348 -39.30 6.60 8.98
C GLN A 348 -39.98 6.07 7.72
N GLU A 349 -39.16 5.73 6.70
CA GLU A 349 -39.60 5.21 5.42
C GLU A 349 -38.71 4.02 4.99
N ALA A 350 -39.31 3.10 4.23
CA ALA A 350 -38.57 2.00 3.62
C ALA A 350 -37.56 2.51 2.61
N LEU A 351 -36.32 2.01 2.67
CA LEU A 351 -35.32 2.29 1.64
C LEU A 351 -35.51 1.32 0.48
N ARG A 352 -35.71 1.85 -0.71
CA ARG A 352 -35.71 1.04 -1.95
C ARG A 352 -34.27 0.73 -2.33
N CYS A 353 -33.93 -0.53 -2.49
CA CYS A 353 -32.64 -1.02 -2.98
C CYS A 353 -32.88 -1.89 -4.20
N TRP A 354 -31.85 -2.07 -5.01
CA TRP A 354 -31.91 -2.93 -6.19
C TRP A 354 -30.84 -4.00 -6.11
N GLU A 355 -31.14 -5.12 -6.72
CA GLU A 355 -30.16 -6.16 -6.96
C GLU A 355 -29.22 -5.73 -8.08
N LEU A 356 -27.91 -5.85 -7.87
CA LEU A 356 -26.90 -5.60 -8.88
C LEU A 356 -26.55 -6.94 -9.53
N LEU A 357 -26.86 -7.06 -10.83
CA LEU A 357 -26.62 -8.27 -11.61
C LEU A 357 -25.36 -8.21 -12.46
N GLY A 358 -24.87 -7.01 -12.82
CA GLY A 358 -23.71 -6.88 -13.68
C GLY A 358 -23.39 -5.44 -14.04
N HIS A 359 -22.46 -5.28 -14.97
CA HIS A 359 -22.08 -3.99 -15.56
C HIS A 359 -21.94 -4.12 -17.07
N GLU A 360 -22.48 -3.17 -17.84
CA GLU A 360 -22.50 -3.21 -19.32
C GLU A 360 -21.10 -3.33 -19.93
N ASP A 361 -20.11 -2.60 -19.36
CA ASP A 361 -18.72 -2.65 -19.83
C ASP A 361 -17.98 -3.94 -19.44
N HIS A 362 -18.57 -4.76 -18.54
CA HIS A 362 -17.97 -5.96 -17.95
C HIS A 362 -18.91 -7.15 -18.03
N PRO A 363 -19.24 -7.66 -19.24
CA PRO A 363 -20.19 -8.77 -19.43
C PRO A 363 -19.72 -10.08 -18.76
N GLU A 364 -18.41 -10.24 -18.54
CA GLU A 364 -17.83 -11.36 -17.80
C GLU A 364 -18.23 -11.37 -16.33
N LEU A 365 -18.62 -10.23 -15.76
CA LEU A 365 -19.05 -10.10 -14.37
C LEU A 365 -20.57 -10.25 -14.19
N LEU A 366 -21.30 -10.56 -15.26
CA LEU A 366 -22.74 -10.79 -15.15
C LEU A 366 -23.03 -11.98 -14.20
N LEU A 367 -23.77 -11.72 -13.15
CA LEU A 367 -24.27 -12.74 -12.22
C LEU A 367 -25.50 -13.36 -12.86
N LYS A 368 -25.33 -14.54 -13.46
CA LYS A 368 -26.46 -15.28 -14.03
C LYS A 368 -27.21 -15.97 -12.88
N GLU A 369 -28.45 -15.61 -12.64
CA GLU A 369 -29.37 -16.50 -11.96
C GLU A 369 -29.79 -17.58 -12.97
N GLU A 370 -29.42 -18.83 -12.71
CA GLU A 370 -30.14 -19.93 -13.31
C GLU A 370 -31.53 -19.94 -12.66
N GLU A 371 -32.58 -19.81 -13.47
CA GLU A 371 -33.93 -19.95 -12.96
C GLU A 371 -34.03 -21.32 -12.26
N PRO A 372 -34.34 -21.35 -10.94
CA PRO A 372 -34.38 -22.62 -10.23
C PRO A 372 -35.48 -23.50 -10.77
N ILE A 373 -35.09 -24.66 -11.25
CA ILE A 373 -36.08 -25.70 -11.64
C ILE A 373 -36.67 -26.24 -10.34
N PHE A 374 -37.96 -25.97 -10.14
CA PHE A 374 -38.69 -26.48 -9.00
C PHE A 374 -39.30 -27.84 -9.31
N THR A 375 -39.03 -28.81 -8.47
CA THR A 375 -39.74 -30.10 -8.45
C THR A 375 -40.91 -29.97 -7.48
N THR A 376 -42.14 -30.13 -7.97
CA THR A 376 -43.32 -30.21 -7.14
C THR A 376 -43.33 -31.57 -6.45
N LEU A 377 -43.53 -31.59 -5.14
CA LEU A 377 -43.56 -32.83 -4.37
C LEU A 377 -44.91 -33.53 -4.54
N ASP A 378 -44.94 -34.79 -5.00
CA ASP A 378 -46.15 -35.60 -5.09
C ASP A 378 -46.84 -35.77 -3.72
N HIS A 379 -46.02 -35.80 -2.67
CA HIS A 379 -46.47 -35.80 -1.28
C HIS A 379 -45.83 -34.60 -0.56
N PRO A 380 -46.59 -33.50 -0.30
CA PRO A 380 -46.09 -32.35 0.44
C PRO A 380 -45.57 -32.77 1.82
N LEU A 381 -44.36 -32.27 2.19
CA LEU A 381 -43.72 -32.63 3.44
C LEU A 381 -44.13 -31.68 4.56
N THR A 382 -44.67 -32.25 5.66
CA THR A 382 -44.94 -31.46 6.86
C THR A 382 -43.63 -31.04 7.53
N CYS A 383 -43.53 -29.78 7.87
CA CYS A 383 -42.43 -29.22 8.62
C CYS A 383 -42.93 -28.22 9.66
N PHE A 384 -42.06 -27.88 10.59
CA PHE A 384 -42.30 -26.80 11.55
C PHE A 384 -41.30 -25.68 11.28
N TYR A 385 -41.73 -24.44 11.51
CA TYR A 385 -40.83 -23.31 11.43
C TYR A 385 -40.86 -22.46 12.69
N LEU A 386 -39.74 -21.76 12.92
CA LEU A 386 -39.58 -20.74 13.95
C LEU A 386 -39.01 -19.51 13.28
N VAL A 387 -39.50 -18.34 13.65
CA VAL A 387 -38.94 -17.07 13.16
C VAL A 387 -37.76 -16.69 14.03
N LEU A 388 -36.65 -16.29 13.38
CA LEU A 388 -35.42 -15.85 14.03
C LEU A 388 -35.37 -14.33 14.04
N THR A 389 -35.33 -13.71 15.22
CA THR A 389 -35.02 -12.27 15.35
C THR A 389 -33.61 -12.10 15.91
N GLY A 390 -32.68 -11.79 15.02
CA GLY A 390 -31.24 -11.84 15.33
C GLY A 390 -30.77 -13.28 15.61
N LYS A 391 -30.23 -13.54 16.81
CA LYS A 391 -29.79 -14.87 17.26
C LYS A 391 -30.83 -15.58 18.16
N HIS A 392 -32.01 -14.98 18.37
CA HIS A 392 -33.05 -15.52 19.29
C HIS A 392 -34.18 -16.12 18.49
N LEU A 393 -34.62 -17.30 18.95
CA LEU A 393 -35.84 -17.96 18.47
C LEU A 393 -37.04 -17.25 19.12
N GLU A 394 -37.92 -16.70 18.32
CA GLU A 394 -39.13 -16.02 18.81
C GLU A 394 -40.39 -16.83 18.48
N GLY A 395 -41.23 -16.99 19.49
CA GLY A 395 -42.55 -17.57 19.35
C GLY A 395 -42.61 -19.11 19.41
N PRO A 396 -43.81 -19.66 19.34
CA PRO A 396 -44.05 -21.11 19.30
C PRO A 396 -43.68 -21.67 17.91
N ARG A 397 -43.37 -22.97 17.88
CA ARG A 397 -43.25 -23.71 16.61
C ARG A 397 -44.60 -23.63 15.86
N GLN A 398 -44.50 -23.22 14.60
CA GLN A 398 -45.68 -23.13 13.71
C GLN A 398 -45.57 -24.20 12.62
N SER A 399 -46.73 -24.73 12.19
CA SER A 399 -46.77 -25.73 11.13
C SER A 399 -46.60 -25.09 9.77
N ALA A 400 -45.88 -25.77 8.90
CA ALA A 400 -45.73 -25.43 7.48
C ALA A 400 -45.74 -26.70 6.64
N THR A 401 -46.03 -26.54 5.36
CA THR A 401 -45.99 -27.63 4.39
C THR A 401 -45.03 -27.22 3.25
N LEU A 402 -44.05 -28.05 2.99
CA LEU A 402 -43.11 -27.88 1.85
C LEU A 402 -43.80 -28.45 0.60
N VAL A 403 -44.07 -27.59 -0.38
CA VAL A 403 -44.88 -27.92 -1.56
C VAL A 403 -44.00 -28.21 -2.78
N SER A 404 -42.96 -27.40 -3.00
CA SER A 404 -42.00 -27.63 -4.07
C SER A 404 -40.61 -27.24 -3.63
N ILE A 405 -39.62 -27.85 -4.26
CA ILE A 405 -38.21 -27.70 -3.86
C ILE A 405 -37.29 -27.59 -5.08
N SER A 406 -36.24 -26.87 -4.90
CA SER A 406 -35.03 -26.83 -5.76
C SER A 406 -33.78 -26.96 -4.89
N PRO A 407 -32.60 -27.12 -5.42
CA PRO A 407 -31.40 -27.32 -4.61
C PRO A 407 -31.12 -26.24 -3.54
N ARG A 408 -31.57 -25.01 -3.79
CA ARG A 408 -31.32 -23.85 -2.89
C ARG A 408 -32.59 -23.13 -2.44
N ARG A 409 -33.75 -23.43 -3.02
CA ARG A 409 -35.01 -22.73 -2.75
C ARG A 409 -36.13 -23.72 -2.53
N ALA A 410 -37.16 -23.29 -1.83
CA ALA A 410 -38.37 -24.08 -1.68
C ALA A 410 -39.63 -23.18 -1.60
N VAL A 411 -40.75 -23.74 -1.88
CA VAL A 411 -42.04 -23.12 -1.64
C VAL A 411 -42.71 -23.79 -0.41
N ILE A 412 -42.99 -22.98 0.59
CA ILE A 412 -43.69 -23.41 1.78
C ILE A 412 -45.08 -22.79 1.83
N GLU A 413 -46.04 -23.56 2.33
CA GLU A 413 -47.38 -23.12 2.65
C GLU A 413 -47.55 -23.06 4.17
N VAL A 414 -48.01 -21.93 4.70
CA VAL A 414 -48.15 -21.68 6.15
C VAL A 414 -49.54 -21.12 6.49
N ASP A 415 -49.97 -21.26 7.72
CA ASP A 415 -51.27 -20.70 8.18
C ASP A 415 -51.15 -19.22 8.57
N GLY A 416 -49.95 -18.79 8.98
CA GLY A 416 -49.66 -17.43 9.44
C GLY A 416 -49.11 -16.50 8.31
N ASP A 417 -48.92 -15.22 8.64
CA ASP A 417 -48.26 -14.29 7.76
C ASP A 417 -46.75 -14.25 8.09
N LEU A 418 -45.92 -14.38 7.07
CA LEU A 418 -44.46 -14.22 7.17
C LEU A 418 -44.03 -12.89 6.58
N GLU A 419 -43.21 -12.18 7.32
CA GLU A 419 -42.59 -10.96 6.81
C GLU A 419 -41.58 -11.32 5.70
N ALA A 420 -41.55 -10.52 4.66
CA ALA A 420 -40.53 -10.63 3.63
C ALA A 420 -39.11 -10.48 4.26
N ARG A 421 -38.19 -11.34 3.86
CA ARG A 421 -36.82 -11.40 4.39
C ARG A 421 -36.70 -11.89 5.85
N ALA A 422 -37.74 -12.39 6.47
CA ALA A 422 -37.63 -13.07 7.76
C ALA A 422 -36.72 -14.30 7.68
N ASN A 423 -35.89 -14.48 8.70
CA ASN A 423 -35.07 -15.68 8.83
C ASN A 423 -35.87 -16.76 9.53
N LEU A 424 -35.82 -17.98 9.01
CA LEU A 424 -36.55 -19.13 9.50
C LEU A 424 -35.61 -20.26 9.91
N LEU A 425 -35.94 -20.91 11.01
CA LEU A 425 -35.46 -22.25 11.32
C LEU A 425 -36.54 -23.23 10.95
N LEU A 426 -36.28 -24.12 10.02
CA LEU A 426 -37.20 -25.18 9.57
C LEU A 426 -36.76 -26.50 10.15
N CYS A 427 -37.71 -27.25 10.69
CA CYS A 427 -37.53 -28.58 11.21
C CYS A 427 -38.45 -29.52 10.42
N LEU A 428 -37.90 -30.41 9.61
CA LEU A 428 -38.67 -31.43 8.91
C LEU A 428 -39.12 -32.52 9.89
N GLU A 429 -40.34 -33.01 9.75
CA GLU A 429 -40.79 -34.16 10.52
C GLU A 429 -39.94 -35.40 10.19
N GLY A 430 -39.27 -35.96 11.20
CA GLY A 430 -38.47 -37.16 11.07
C GLY A 430 -39.35 -38.39 11.03
N GLU A 431 -39.03 -39.38 10.19
CA GLU A 431 -39.60 -40.72 10.24
C GLU A 431 -39.25 -41.33 11.59
N SER A 432 -40.31 -41.68 12.34
CA SER A 432 -40.32 -42.48 13.56
C SER A 432 -39.04 -42.62 14.37
N GLY A 433 -38.87 -41.82 15.41
CA GLY A 433 -38.07 -42.19 16.60
C GLY A 433 -36.76 -41.52 16.85
N GLU A 434 -36.24 -40.66 15.98
CA GLU A 434 -35.02 -39.94 16.24
C GLU A 434 -35.25 -38.63 17.02
N HIS A 435 -34.49 -38.45 18.10
CA HIS A 435 -34.65 -37.37 19.07
C HIS A 435 -34.21 -35.95 18.58
N LYS A 436 -33.76 -35.79 17.34
CA LYS A 436 -33.46 -34.48 16.75
C LYS A 436 -33.91 -34.43 15.30
N SER A 437 -34.99 -33.68 15.04
CA SER A 437 -35.34 -33.30 13.66
C SER A 437 -34.22 -32.47 13.05
N PRO A 438 -33.78 -32.75 11.81
CA PRO A 438 -32.78 -31.96 11.14
C PRO A 438 -33.22 -30.50 10.97
N GLU A 439 -32.37 -29.58 11.35
CA GLU A 439 -32.61 -28.13 11.32
C GLU A 439 -32.08 -27.54 10.02
N LEU A 440 -32.91 -26.84 9.27
CA LEU A 440 -32.63 -26.12 8.06
C LEU A 440 -32.76 -24.62 8.33
N TYR A 441 -31.84 -23.81 7.87
CA TYR A 441 -31.98 -22.36 7.96
C TYR A 441 -32.41 -21.82 6.61
N ALA A 442 -33.38 -20.92 6.59
CA ALA A 442 -33.89 -20.31 5.37
C ALA A 442 -34.28 -18.85 5.58
N LYS A 443 -34.38 -18.13 4.48
CA LYS A 443 -34.86 -16.75 4.45
C LYS A 443 -36.05 -16.64 3.53
N VAL A 444 -37.10 -15.94 3.96
CA VAL A 444 -38.28 -15.67 3.13
C VAL A 444 -37.92 -14.70 2.03
N ILE A 445 -38.13 -15.08 0.76
CA ILE A 445 -37.84 -14.24 -0.40
C ILE A 445 -39.04 -13.36 -0.72
N LYS A 446 -40.17 -13.99 -1.02
CA LYS A 446 -41.41 -13.29 -1.38
C LYS A 446 -42.63 -14.14 -1.13
N HIS A 447 -43.76 -13.48 -0.99
CA HIS A 447 -45.10 -14.10 -1.01
C HIS A 447 -45.47 -14.41 -2.46
N LEU A 448 -45.94 -15.63 -2.72
CA LEU A 448 -46.14 -16.13 -4.11
C LEU A 448 -47.53 -15.95 -4.66
N THR A 449 -48.56 -15.54 -3.86
CA THR A 449 -49.84 -15.31 -4.47
C THR A 449 -51.08 -15.05 -3.74
N GLU A 450 -51.97 -14.83 -4.45
CA GLU A 450 -53.41 -14.66 -4.72
C GLU A 450 -54.34 -15.76 -4.13
N SER A 451 -53.91 -16.99 -3.90
CA SER A 451 -54.71 -18.03 -3.27
C SER A 451 -53.88 -18.91 -2.34
N GLY A 452 -53.86 -18.51 -1.06
CA GLY A 452 -53.14 -19.24 -0.03
C GLY A 452 -51.87 -18.54 0.43
N LYS A 453 -51.40 -18.87 1.64
CA LYS A 453 -50.20 -18.26 2.23
C LYS A 453 -48.93 -19.03 1.83
N ARG A 454 -48.58 -18.91 0.54
CA ARG A 454 -47.38 -19.55 -0.03
C ARG A 454 -46.24 -18.58 -0.11
N TYR A 455 -45.08 -19.01 0.36
CA TYR A 455 -43.85 -18.20 0.40
C TYR A 455 -42.72 -18.93 -0.27
N LEU A 456 -42.00 -18.20 -1.12
CA LEU A 456 -40.73 -18.64 -1.63
C LEU A 456 -39.67 -18.38 -0.56
N ILE A 457 -38.90 -19.41 -0.22
CA ILE A 457 -37.80 -19.35 0.73
C ILE A 457 -36.47 -19.73 0.04
N HIS A 458 -35.36 -19.16 0.52
CA HIS A 458 -34.01 -19.52 0.13
C HIS A 458 -33.33 -20.17 1.34
N PHE A 459 -32.77 -21.36 1.15
CA PHE A 459 -32.03 -22.04 2.20
C PHE A 459 -30.70 -21.34 2.41
N THR A 460 -30.47 -20.78 3.57
CA THR A 460 -29.21 -20.14 3.94
C THR A 460 -28.22 -21.16 4.51
N TRP A 461 -28.68 -22.28 4.96
CA TRP A 461 -27.85 -23.42 5.35
C TRP A 461 -28.67 -24.74 5.35
N ILE A 462 -28.03 -25.77 4.80
CA ILE A 462 -28.57 -27.13 4.72
C ILE A 462 -27.50 -28.07 5.30
N PRO A 463 -27.85 -28.91 6.32
CA PRO A 463 -26.92 -29.94 6.80
C PRO A 463 -26.51 -30.91 5.68
N PRO A 464 -25.27 -31.44 5.69
CA PRO A 464 -24.80 -32.34 4.62
C PRO A 464 -25.68 -33.59 4.40
N ASP A 465 -26.18 -34.19 5.45
CA ASP A 465 -27.14 -35.33 5.44
C ASP A 465 -28.45 -34.96 4.76
N MET A 466 -28.95 -33.78 5.02
CA MET A 466 -30.16 -33.25 4.41
C MET A 466 -29.96 -32.84 2.96
N LYS A 467 -28.78 -32.38 2.58
CA LYS A 467 -28.47 -32.01 1.20
C LYS A 467 -28.68 -33.21 0.25
N VAL A 468 -28.21 -34.38 0.64
CA VAL A 468 -28.41 -35.64 -0.12
C VAL A 468 -29.89 -35.99 -0.20
N ARG A 469 -30.65 -35.86 0.89
CA ARG A 469 -32.09 -36.14 0.92
C ARG A 469 -32.87 -35.19 0.02
N LEU A 470 -32.59 -33.88 0.09
CA LEU A 470 -33.24 -32.86 -0.75
C LEU A 470 -32.92 -33.08 -2.23
N GLN A 471 -31.68 -33.45 -2.57
CA GLN A 471 -31.28 -33.78 -3.95
C GLN A 471 -32.08 -34.98 -4.50
N ARG A 472 -32.28 -36.04 -3.72
CA ARG A 472 -33.07 -37.16 -4.17
C ARG A 472 -34.52 -36.75 -4.45
N LEU A 473 -35.10 -35.83 -3.68
CA LEU A 473 -36.44 -35.28 -3.90
C LEU A 473 -36.49 -34.41 -5.18
N THR A 474 -35.42 -33.68 -5.51
CA THR A 474 -35.35 -32.90 -6.77
C THR A 474 -35.13 -33.76 -8.02
N ASP A 475 -34.46 -34.88 -7.91
CA ASP A 475 -34.18 -35.81 -9.03
C ASP A 475 -35.32 -36.76 -9.35
N GLY A 476 -36.48 -36.56 -8.73
CA GLY A 476 -37.69 -37.39 -8.97
C GLY A 476 -37.58 -38.84 -8.47
N GLY A 477 -36.62 -39.08 -7.57
CA GLY A 477 -36.44 -40.38 -6.91
C GLY A 477 -37.61 -40.65 -5.99
N LYS A 478 -38.41 -41.67 -6.32
CA LYS A 478 -39.39 -42.25 -5.36
C LYS A 478 -38.57 -42.62 -4.12
N ASP A 479 -38.89 -42.02 -2.98
CA ASP A 479 -38.52 -42.59 -1.69
C ASP A 479 -39.13 -44.01 -1.66
N SER A 480 -38.37 -45.00 -2.07
CA SER A 480 -38.67 -46.37 -1.75
C SER A 480 -38.44 -46.50 -0.24
N LEU A 481 -39.52 -46.32 0.49
CA LEU A 481 -39.67 -46.75 1.87
C LEU A 481 -39.29 -48.23 1.93
N GLY A 482 -38.13 -48.51 2.50
CA GLY A 482 -37.66 -49.83 2.83
C GLY A 482 -37.00 -49.78 4.20
#